data_58124b872d0333cf3a6ae3d90c4ce767
#
_entry.id   58124b872d0333cf3a6ae3d90c4ce767
#
_cell.length_a   1.000
_cell.length_b   1.000
_cell.length_c   1.000
_cell.angle_alpha   90.00
_cell.angle_beta   90.00
_cell.angle_gamma   90.00
#
_symmetry.space_group_name_H-M   'P 1'
#
loop_
_entity.id
_entity.type
_entity.pdbx_description
1 polymer ?
#
loop_
_entity_poly.entity_id
_entity_poly.type
_entity_poly.pdbx_seq_one_letter_code
_entity_poly.pdbx_strand_id
1 'polypeptide(L)'
;VSGDDAYIFPADYIENTIDVSTTSDGNGLQSGCFYNPEITTLKNINSSWAVSTLDGTSPNASSSTALLLRNYTACGISPVINQTLGGQTANIDVDPYRNMSISSMWSWAVGEPRNASSLPGYKDITASNDVLRCAMMDPTPNGHWRAGNCSDMYRAACRVDSNPYSWVLSDNKQSFSDSSNACSSNSSFDVPRTGLENTYLYHTLLSTTDTTPDEPIWINLNSIDVQYCWVMGGANATCIYVADSDNVARRIILVPTIAAIIILVITASTIFVKCNSNRRISRRKRVSQGWEYEGVPS
;
A
#
# COMPACT_ATOMS: atom_id res chain seq x y z
N VAL A 1 15.10 -9.38 5.48
CA VAL A 1 15.58 -10.00 4.23
C VAL A 1 16.35 -11.24 4.69
N SER A 2 15.70 -12.37 4.53
CA SER A 2 16.25 -13.68 4.91
C SER A 2 17.31 -14.05 3.88
N GLY A 3 18.56 -13.85 4.07
CA GLY A 3 19.70 -14.50 3.43
C GLY A 3 19.62 -15.01 1.97
N ASP A 4 18.60 -14.62 1.22
CA ASP A 4 18.39 -15.02 -0.16
C ASP A 4 19.33 -14.21 -1.06
N ASP A 5 19.96 -14.87 -2.01
CA ASP A 5 20.86 -14.23 -2.95
C ASP A 5 20.10 -13.22 -3.85
N ALA A 6 20.67 -12.07 -4.07
CA ALA A 6 20.15 -11.10 -5.01
C ALA A 6 20.74 -11.34 -6.40
N TYR A 7 19.88 -11.47 -7.41
CA TYR A 7 20.30 -11.61 -8.80
C TYR A 7 20.23 -10.25 -9.50
N ILE A 8 21.32 -9.85 -10.10
CA ILE A 8 21.39 -8.64 -10.92
C ILE A 8 21.60 -9.09 -12.37
N PHE A 9 20.63 -8.82 -13.22
CA PHE A 9 20.72 -9.11 -14.64
C PHE A 9 21.16 -7.84 -15.37
N PRO A 10 22.20 -7.91 -16.20
CA PRO A 10 22.51 -6.81 -17.11
C PRO A 10 21.35 -6.57 -18.08
N ALA A 11 21.11 -5.31 -18.44
CA ALA A 11 20.03 -4.95 -19.36
C ALA A 11 20.14 -5.67 -20.71
N ASP A 12 21.33 -5.69 -21.27
CA ASP A 12 21.63 -6.33 -22.54
C ASP A 12 21.42 -7.87 -22.52
N TYR A 13 21.67 -8.51 -21.38
CA TYR A 13 21.41 -9.95 -21.24
C TYR A 13 19.91 -10.27 -21.38
N ILE A 14 19.05 -9.48 -20.74
CA ILE A 14 17.62 -9.73 -20.78
C ILE A 14 17.02 -9.29 -22.11
N GLU A 15 17.42 -8.15 -22.66
CA GLU A 15 16.96 -7.66 -23.95
C GLU A 15 17.30 -8.61 -25.11
N ASN A 16 18.47 -9.25 -25.07
CA ASN A 16 18.88 -10.21 -26.10
C ASN A 16 18.39 -11.64 -25.88
N THR A 17 17.96 -11.98 -24.67
CA THR A 17 17.58 -13.36 -24.30
C THR A 17 16.08 -13.54 -24.25
N ILE A 18 15.33 -12.45 -24.09
CA ILE A 18 13.88 -12.46 -23.92
C ILE A 18 13.24 -11.98 -25.23
N ASP A 19 12.45 -12.84 -25.85
CA ASP A 19 11.60 -12.42 -26.97
C ASP A 19 10.40 -11.63 -26.42
N VAL A 20 10.48 -10.31 -26.53
CA VAL A 20 9.46 -9.37 -26.05
C VAL A 20 8.13 -9.54 -26.80
N SER A 21 8.14 -10.13 -28.00
CA SER A 21 6.95 -10.27 -28.86
C SER A 21 5.97 -11.34 -28.38
N THR A 22 6.42 -12.29 -27.56
CA THR A 22 5.60 -13.47 -27.15
C THR A 22 5.05 -13.36 -25.73
N THR A 23 5.19 -12.25 -25.06
CA THR A 23 5.10 -12.16 -23.58
C THR A 23 3.85 -11.49 -23.04
N SER A 24 2.75 -11.42 -23.76
CA SER A 24 1.49 -10.93 -23.18
C SER A 24 0.98 -11.77 -21.98
N ASP A 25 1.45 -13.00 -21.88
CA ASP A 25 1.07 -13.99 -20.86
C ASP A 25 2.21 -14.50 -19.96
N GLY A 26 3.44 -13.99 -20.12
CA GLY A 26 4.63 -14.45 -19.40
C GLY A 26 5.28 -15.72 -19.94
N ASN A 27 4.68 -16.40 -20.90
CA ASN A 27 5.19 -17.68 -21.44
C ASN A 27 6.43 -17.56 -22.32
N GLY A 28 6.75 -16.37 -22.81
CA GLY A 28 7.89 -16.13 -23.70
C GLY A 28 9.22 -15.82 -23.03
N LEU A 29 9.26 -15.69 -21.68
CA LEU A 29 10.45 -15.30 -20.94
C LEU A 29 11.26 -16.54 -20.51
N GLN A 30 11.92 -17.22 -21.41
CA GLN A 30 12.40 -18.59 -21.16
C GLN A 30 13.67 -18.71 -20.31
N SER A 31 14.65 -17.82 -20.42
CA SER A 31 15.96 -18.08 -19.80
C SER A 31 16.31 -17.22 -18.59
N GLY A 32 15.69 -16.08 -18.41
CA GLY A 32 15.89 -15.20 -17.27
C GLY A 32 14.69 -15.08 -16.34
N CYS A 33 13.60 -15.76 -16.65
CA CYS A 33 12.34 -15.68 -15.92
C CYS A 33 12.29 -16.67 -14.75
N PHE A 34 11.80 -16.21 -13.60
CA PHE A 34 11.53 -17.08 -12.46
C PHE A 34 10.16 -17.76 -12.56
N TYR A 35 9.26 -17.26 -13.37
CA TYR A 35 8.00 -17.95 -13.64
C TYR A 35 8.25 -19.20 -14.48
N ASN A 36 7.80 -20.34 -13.99
CA ASN A 36 7.80 -21.61 -14.72
C ASN A 36 6.51 -22.38 -14.39
N PRO A 37 5.62 -22.60 -15.38
CA PRO A 37 4.32 -23.22 -15.15
C PRO A 37 4.42 -24.67 -14.63
N GLU A 38 5.52 -25.35 -14.87
CA GLU A 38 5.73 -26.73 -14.41
C GLU A 38 6.29 -26.83 -12.98
N ILE A 39 6.76 -25.71 -12.42
CA ILE A 39 7.46 -25.67 -11.13
C ILE A 39 6.69 -24.79 -10.18
N THR A 40 5.95 -25.39 -9.26
CA THR A 40 5.16 -24.70 -8.23
C THR A 40 5.68 -24.88 -6.82
N THR A 41 6.79 -25.59 -6.64
CA THR A 41 7.37 -25.84 -5.31
C THR A 41 8.50 -24.87 -5.01
N LEU A 42 8.57 -24.35 -3.77
CA LEU A 42 9.62 -23.43 -3.31
C LEU A 42 11.04 -23.98 -3.50
N LYS A 43 11.23 -25.30 -3.52
CA LYS A 43 12.52 -25.92 -3.75
C LYS A 43 13.08 -25.68 -5.15
N ASN A 44 12.20 -25.46 -6.11
CA ASN A 44 12.54 -25.36 -7.52
C ASN A 44 12.42 -23.92 -8.05
N ILE A 45 11.73 -23.05 -7.32
CA ILE A 45 11.60 -21.65 -7.67
C ILE A 45 12.57 -20.88 -6.78
N ASN A 46 13.48 -20.16 -7.41
CA ASN A 46 14.34 -19.24 -6.69
C ASN A 46 13.54 -18.00 -6.31
N SER A 47 13.23 -17.85 -5.03
CA SER A 47 12.48 -16.71 -4.49
C SER A 47 13.37 -15.48 -4.24
N SER A 48 14.61 -15.51 -4.67
CA SER A 48 15.57 -14.43 -4.49
C SER A 48 15.16 -13.16 -5.23
N TRP A 49 15.65 -12.05 -4.77
CA TRP A 49 15.44 -10.76 -5.43
C TRP A 49 16.18 -10.71 -6.77
N ALA A 50 15.44 -10.45 -7.84
CA ALA A 50 16.01 -10.20 -9.14
C ALA A 50 15.79 -8.74 -9.53
N VAL A 51 16.82 -8.09 -10.01
CA VAL A 51 16.82 -6.69 -10.44
C VAL A 51 17.45 -6.60 -11.81
N SER A 52 16.86 -5.82 -12.72
CA SER A 52 17.47 -5.47 -13.99
C SER A 52 17.40 -3.96 -14.23
N THR A 53 18.49 -3.40 -14.74
CA THR A 53 18.53 -2.02 -15.22
C THR A 53 18.02 -1.95 -16.64
N LEU A 54 17.27 -0.91 -16.95
CA LEU A 54 16.78 -0.60 -18.30
C LEU A 54 17.53 0.63 -18.83
N ASP A 55 18.09 0.47 -20.01
CA ASP A 55 18.73 1.57 -20.72
C ASP A 55 17.68 2.35 -21.52
N GLY A 56 17.22 3.47 -20.96
CA GLY A 56 16.17 4.32 -21.55
C GLY A 56 16.62 5.20 -22.73
N THR A 57 17.61 4.78 -23.50
CA THR A 57 18.29 5.66 -24.49
C THR A 57 17.56 5.85 -25.82
N SER A 58 16.52 5.09 -26.12
CA SER A 58 15.80 5.26 -27.39
C SER A 58 14.63 6.25 -27.24
N PRO A 59 14.62 7.38 -27.94
CA PRO A 59 13.53 8.37 -27.88
C PRO A 59 12.18 7.85 -28.40
N ASN A 60 12.17 6.71 -29.08
CA ASN A 60 10.96 6.07 -29.59
C ASN A 60 10.52 4.83 -28.76
N ALA A 61 11.17 4.59 -27.64
CA ALA A 61 11.05 3.35 -26.86
C ALA A 61 9.83 3.28 -25.92
N SER A 62 8.97 4.31 -25.84
CA SER A 62 7.99 4.40 -24.76
C SER A 62 7.00 3.22 -24.71
N SER A 63 6.54 2.71 -25.85
CA SER A 63 5.61 1.56 -25.87
C SER A 63 6.32 0.21 -25.72
N SER A 64 7.47 0.02 -26.37
CA SER A 64 8.27 -1.20 -26.25
C SER A 64 8.88 -1.33 -24.86
N THR A 65 9.37 -0.24 -24.28
CA THR A 65 9.91 -0.24 -22.91
C THR A 65 8.82 -0.49 -21.87
N ALA A 66 7.61 0.04 -22.04
CA ALA A 66 6.49 -0.23 -21.17
C ALA A 66 6.08 -1.71 -21.18
N LEU A 67 6.09 -2.35 -22.34
CA LEU A 67 5.84 -3.78 -22.47
C LEU A 67 6.95 -4.60 -21.81
N LEU A 68 8.20 -4.23 -22.00
CA LEU A 68 9.36 -4.88 -21.38
C LEU A 68 9.30 -4.81 -19.86
N LEU A 69 8.96 -3.64 -19.29
CA LEU A 69 8.76 -3.47 -17.86
C LEU A 69 7.68 -4.41 -17.30
N ARG A 70 6.56 -4.50 -17.99
CA ARG A 70 5.47 -5.40 -17.59
C ARG A 70 5.95 -6.85 -17.60
N ASN A 71 6.66 -7.25 -18.62
CA ASN A 71 7.17 -8.60 -18.76
C ASN A 71 8.19 -8.95 -17.68
N TYR A 72 9.12 -8.04 -17.35
CA TYR A 72 10.04 -8.23 -16.23
C TYR A 72 9.30 -8.46 -14.92
N THR A 73 8.32 -7.61 -14.65
CA THR A 73 7.54 -7.70 -13.41
C THR A 73 6.75 -9.01 -13.33
N ALA A 74 6.11 -9.42 -14.42
CA ALA A 74 5.39 -10.69 -14.51
C ALA A 74 6.33 -11.90 -14.35
N CYS A 75 7.59 -11.75 -14.73
CA CYS A 75 8.61 -12.78 -14.63
C CYS A 75 9.27 -12.86 -13.26
N GLY A 76 9.01 -11.92 -12.36
CA GLY A 76 9.61 -11.83 -11.04
C GLY A 76 10.88 -10.98 -10.99
N ILE A 77 11.19 -10.23 -12.05
CA ILE A 77 12.34 -9.33 -12.12
C ILE A 77 11.88 -7.90 -11.86
N SER A 78 12.50 -7.23 -10.90
CA SER A 78 12.21 -5.82 -10.60
C SER A 78 12.97 -4.90 -11.56
N PRO A 79 12.29 -4.15 -12.41
CA PRO A 79 12.95 -3.22 -13.32
C PRO A 79 13.41 -1.96 -12.59
N VAL A 80 14.62 -1.50 -12.91
CA VAL A 80 15.19 -0.27 -12.37
C VAL A 80 15.59 0.64 -13.54
N ILE A 81 15.08 1.87 -13.54
CA ILE A 81 15.45 2.89 -14.51
C ILE A 81 16.58 3.71 -13.90
N ASN A 82 17.77 3.60 -14.44
CA ASN A 82 18.96 4.29 -13.96
C ASN A 82 19.33 5.55 -14.78
N GLN A 83 18.50 5.89 -15.75
CA GLN A 83 18.71 7.01 -16.67
C GLN A 83 17.49 7.93 -16.72
N THR A 84 17.71 9.15 -17.20
CA THR A 84 16.61 10.07 -17.49
C THR A 84 15.87 9.64 -18.75
N LEU A 85 14.54 9.57 -18.68
CA LEU A 85 13.71 9.21 -19.82
C LEU A 85 13.58 10.42 -20.77
N GLY A 86 13.89 10.20 -22.06
CA GLY A 86 13.88 11.28 -23.05
C GLY A 86 14.87 12.42 -22.77
N GLY A 87 15.89 12.19 -21.95
CA GLY A 87 16.87 13.22 -21.57
C GLY A 87 16.35 14.26 -20.58
N GLN A 88 15.14 14.10 -20.07
CA GLN A 88 14.50 15.01 -19.12
C GLN A 88 14.28 14.32 -17.76
N THR A 89 14.35 15.09 -16.68
CA THR A 89 14.01 14.60 -15.34
C THR A 89 12.50 14.65 -15.09
N ALA A 90 12.00 13.84 -14.18
CA ALA A 90 10.56 13.73 -13.90
C ALA A 90 9.88 15.04 -13.43
N ASN A 91 10.64 16.00 -12.90
CA ASN A 91 10.13 17.32 -12.54
C ASN A 91 9.91 18.25 -13.74
N ILE A 92 10.50 17.93 -14.90
CA ILE A 92 10.36 18.67 -16.15
C ILE A 92 9.34 18.00 -17.05
N ASP A 93 9.43 16.67 -17.21
CA ASP A 93 8.47 15.86 -17.98
C ASP A 93 8.10 14.61 -17.18
N VAL A 94 6.91 14.60 -16.59
CA VAL A 94 6.44 13.52 -15.72
C VAL A 94 5.83 12.34 -16.50
N ASP A 95 5.32 12.56 -17.71
CA ASP A 95 4.53 11.58 -18.43
C ASP A 95 5.27 10.29 -18.78
N PRO A 96 6.52 10.29 -19.25
CA PRO A 96 7.28 9.07 -19.47
C PRO A 96 7.46 8.25 -18.19
N TYR A 97 7.77 8.92 -17.07
CA TYR A 97 7.97 8.27 -15.77
C TYR A 97 6.68 7.68 -15.20
N ARG A 98 5.56 8.39 -15.35
CA ARG A 98 4.23 7.88 -14.98
C ARG A 98 3.89 6.63 -15.78
N ASN A 99 4.10 6.63 -17.09
CA ASN A 99 3.83 5.48 -17.94
C ASN A 99 4.69 4.27 -17.57
N MET A 100 5.96 4.49 -17.24
CA MET A 100 6.84 3.43 -16.75
C MET A 100 6.39 2.88 -15.39
N SER A 101 6.04 3.74 -14.47
CA SER A 101 5.52 3.33 -13.15
C SER A 101 4.24 2.51 -13.28
N ILE A 102 3.30 2.94 -14.13
CA ILE A 102 2.06 2.18 -14.40
C ILE A 102 2.38 0.82 -15.02
N SER A 103 3.35 0.75 -15.93
CA SER A 103 3.72 -0.51 -16.60
C SER A 103 4.41 -1.52 -15.68
N SER A 104 5.10 -1.07 -14.64
CA SER A 104 5.69 -1.93 -13.61
C SER A 104 4.73 -2.30 -12.48
N MET A 105 3.53 -1.74 -12.48
CA MET A 105 2.50 -2.09 -11.48
C MET A 105 1.90 -3.46 -11.81
N TRP A 106 2.05 -4.41 -10.92
CA TRP A 106 1.56 -5.78 -11.08
C TRP A 106 0.26 -6.06 -10.33
N SER A 107 -0.10 -5.20 -9.37
CA SER A 107 -1.27 -5.38 -8.51
C SER A 107 -2.51 -4.68 -9.08
N TRP A 108 -2.74 -3.44 -8.74
CA TRP A 108 -3.92 -2.69 -9.15
C TRP A 108 -3.92 -2.31 -10.64
N ALA A 109 -5.07 -2.42 -11.29
CA ALA A 109 -5.28 -1.88 -12.63
C ALA A 109 -5.20 -0.34 -12.61
N VAL A 110 -4.95 0.26 -13.77
CA VAL A 110 -4.89 1.73 -13.90
C VAL A 110 -6.20 2.37 -13.45
N GLY A 111 -6.11 3.32 -12.50
CA GLY A 111 -7.28 3.97 -11.92
C GLY A 111 -7.95 3.20 -10.79
N GLU A 112 -7.38 2.07 -10.36
CA GLU A 112 -7.83 1.30 -9.19
C GLU A 112 -6.90 1.54 -7.98
N PRO A 113 -7.35 1.32 -6.76
CA PRO A 113 -8.74 0.99 -6.37
C PRO A 113 -9.65 2.20 -6.50
N ARG A 114 -10.67 2.08 -7.32
CA ARG A 114 -11.65 3.15 -7.53
C ARG A 114 -12.69 3.20 -6.41
N ASN A 115 -13.28 4.37 -6.24
CA ASN A 115 -14.41 4.56 -5.37
C ASN A 115 -15.73 4.38 -6.15
N ALA A 116 -16.79 3.96 -5.47
CA ALA A 116 -18.13 3.90 -6.03
C ALA A 116 -18.60 5.24 -6.63
N SER A 117 -18.19 6.37 -6.04
CA SER A 117 -18.49 7.71 -6.56
C SER A 117 -17.92 8.00 -7.96
N SER A 118 -16.94 7.22 -8.42
CA SER A 118 -16.38 7.33 -9.77
C SER A 118 -17.18 6.56 -10.83
N LEU A 119 -18.20 5.80 -10.43
CA LEU A 119 -19.02 5.02 -11.36
C LEU A 119 -20.02 5.90 -12.09
N PRO A 120 -20.22 5.70 -13.41
CA PRO A 120 -21.27 6.38 -14.15
C PRO A 120 -22.65 6.07 -13.53
N GLY A 121 -23.42 7.12 -13.23
CA GLY A 121 -24.75 6.97 -12.65
C GLY A 121 -24.78 6.81 -11.12
N TYR A 122 -23.64 6.91 -10.44
CA TYR A 122 -23.59 6.95 -8.99
C TYR A 122 -24.45 8.16 -8.52
N LYS A 123 -25.54 7.85 -7.83
CA LYS A 123 -26.31 8.83 -7.07
C LYS A 123 -25.88 8.66 -5.64
N ASP A 124 -25.60 9.75 -4.95
CA ASP A 124 -25.21 9.78 -3.54
C ASP A 124 -26.29 9.06 -2.70
N ILE A 125 -26.17 7.75 -2.66
CA ILE A 125 -27.08 6.87 -1.93
C ILE A 125 -26.41 6.62 -0.60
N THR A 126 -27.01 7.11 0.45
CA THR A 126 -26.73 6.79 1.85
C THR A 126 -26.95 5.29 2.16
N ALA A 127 -27.24 4.47 1.16
CA ALA A 127 -27.44 3.04 1.28
C ALA A 127 -26.17 2.26 0.92
N SER A 128 -25.72 1.52 1.86
CA SER A 128 -24.50 0.72 2.01
C SER A 128 -24.19 -0.35 0.95
N ASN A 129 -24.90 -0.45 -0.16
CA ASN A 129 -24.86 -1.65 -1.01
C ASN A 129 -23.94 -1.54 -2.24
N ASP A 130 -23.48 -0.33 -2.61
CA ASP A 130 -22.66 -0.12 -3.81
C ASP A 130 -21.21 0.29 -3.51
N VAL A 131 -20.67 -0.18 -2.42
CA VAL A 131 -19.36 0.22 -1.95
C VAL A 131 -18.33 -0.78 -2.45
N LEU A 132 -17.48 -0.33 -3.37
CA LEU A 132 -16.35 -1.12 -3.89
C LEU A 132 -15.27 -1.24 -2.80
N ARG A 133 -15.34 -2.28 -2.00
CA ARG A 133 -14.51 -2.49 -0.82
C ARG A 133 -13.70 -3.79 -0.83
N CYS A 134 -13.94 -4.67 -1.79
CA CYS A 134 -13.30 -5.97 -1.87
C CYS A 134 -12.48 -6.07 -3.15
N ALA A 135 -11.26 -6.58 -3.04
CA ALA A 135 -10.37 -6.71 -4.17
C ALA A 135 -10.63 -8.02 -4.91
N MET A 136 -10.63 -7.92 -6.22
CA MET A 136 -10.71 -9.07 -7.13
C MET A 136 -9.58 -9.00 -8.15
N MET A 137 -9.05 -10.15 -8.55
CA MET A 137 -8.20 -10.27 -9.73
C MET A 137 -9.09 -10.43 -10.93
N ASP A 138 -8.88 -9.57 -11.94
CA ASP A 138 -9.64 -9.57 -13.18
C ASP A 138 -8.76 -10.16 -14.31
N PRO A 139 -9.19 -11.18 -15.04
CA PRO A 139 -8.45 -11.69 -16.20
C PRO A 139 -8.25 -10.60 -17.27
N THR A 140 -9.13 -9.63 -17.35
CA THR A 140 -9.05 -8.50 -18.28
C THR A 140 -8.98 -7.17 -17.51
N PRO A 141 -7.84 -6.51 -17.31
CA PRO A 141 -6.58 -6.66 -18.04
C PRO A 141 -5.53 -7.50 -17.28
N ASN A 142 -5.12 -8.61 -17.85
CA ASN A 142 -3.90 -9.37 -17.51
C ASN A 142 -3.69 -9.66 -16.01
N GLY A 143 -4.75 -10.05 -15.28
CA GLY A 143 -4.64 -10.41 -13.86
C GLY A 143 -4.38 -9.24 -12.91
N HIS A 144 -4.65 -8.01 -13.32
CA HIS A 144 -4.61 -6.86 -12.43
C HIS A 144 -5.84 -6.83 -11.51
N TRP A 145 -5.68 -6.17 -10.38
CA TRP A 145 -6.71 -6.11 -9.36
C TRP A 145 -7.66 -4.94 -9.58
N ARG A 146 -8.90 -5.16 -9.23
CA ARG A 146 -9.94 -4.13 -9.22
C ARG A 146 -10.72 -4.17 -7.91
N ALA A 147 -11.29 -3.04 -7.55
CA ALA A 147 -12.24 -2.95 -6.45
C ALA A 147 -13.63 -3.38 -6.94
N GLY A 148 -14.24 -4.32 -6.21
CA GLY A 148 -15.56 -4.88 -6.48
C GLY A 148 -16.50 -4.77 -5.29
N ASN A 149 -17.80 -5.02 -5.56
CA ASN A 149 -18.80 -5.09 -4.51
C ASN A 149 -18.67 -6.43 -3.76
N CYS A 150 -18.45 -6.38 -2.46
CA CYS A 150 -18.24 -7.56 -1.61
C CYS A 150 -19.39 -8.58 -1.63
N SER A 151 -20.58 -8.20 -2.09
CA SER A 151 -21.74 -9.07 -2.23
C SER A 151 -21.79 -9.84 -3.55
N ASP A 152 -20.93 -9.49 -4.52
CA ASP A 152 -20.86 -10.23 -5.77
C ASP A 152 -20.36 -11.65 -5.52
N MET A 153 -20.69 -12.56 -6.43
CA MET A 153 -20.43 -13.99 -6.29
C MET A 153 -19.31 -14.42 -7.23
N TYR A 154 -18.09 -14.60 -6.68
CA TYR A 154 -16.92 -15.09 -7.42
C TYR A 154 -16.25 -16.25 -6.69
N ARG A 155 -15.37 -16.97 -7.39
CA ARG A 155 -14.48 -17.97 -6.77
C ARG A 155 -13.40 -17.28 -5.95
N ALA A 156 -12.91 -17.95 -4.91
CA ALA A 156 -11.84 -17.45 -4.05
C ALA A 156 -10.48 -17.97 -4.52
N ALA A 157 -9.46 -17.12 -4.45
CA ALA A 157 -8.06 -17.51 -4.65
C ALA A 157 -7.53 -18.18 -3.38
N CYS A 158 -7.20 -19.45 -3.47
CA CYS A 158 -6.72 -20.26 -2.36
C CYS A 158 -5.24 -20.62 -2.56
N ARG A 159 -4.40 -20.22 -1.61
CA ARG A 159 -2.97 -20.57 -1.58
C ARG A 159 -2.79 -21.94 -0.92
N VAL A 160 -2.13 -22.87 -1.60
CA VAL A 160 -1.90 -24.25 -1.13
C VAL A 160 -0.68 -24.28 -0.20
N ASP A 161 -0.82 -24.89 0.98
CA ASP A 161 0.24 -25.14 1.94
C ASP A 161 1.13 -23.92 2.26
N SER A 162 0.56 -22.72 2.19
CA SER A 162 1.30 -21.46 2.32
C SER A 162 2.40 -21.25 1.27
N ASN A 163 2.41 -22.05 0.19
CA ASN A 163 3.37 -21.90 -0.89
C ASN A 163 2.95 -20.70 -1.79
N PRO A 164 3.79 -19.67 -1.96
CA PRO A 164 3.46 -18.47 -2.72
C PRO A 164 3.20 -18.74 -4.20
N TYR A 165 3.66 -19.86 -4.74
CA TYR A 165 3.58 -20.21 -6.16
C TYR A 165 2.57 -21.32 -6.47
N SER A 166 1.84 -21.81 -5.46
CA SER A 166 0.85 -22.87 -5.64
C SER A 166 -0.54 -22.33 -5.27
N TRP A 167 -1.38 -22.22 -6.28
CA TRP A 167 -2.72 -21.64 -6.17
C TRP A 167 -3.77 -22.59 -6.72
N VAL A 168 -4.94 -22.58 -6.09
CA VAL A 168 -6.17 -23.23 -6.58
C VAL A 168 -7.33 -22.26 -6.40
N LEU A 169 -8.38 -22.43 -7.20
CA LEU A 169 -9.62 -21.69 -7.03
C LEU A 169 -10.63 -22.51 -6.23
N SER A 170 -11.47 -21.85 -5.45
CA SER A 170 -12.58 -22.53 -4.77
C SER A 170 -13.55 -23.16 -5.76
N ASP A 171 -14.19 -24.27 -5.39
CA ASP A 171 -15.13 -24.98 -6.27
C ASP A 171 -16.38 -24.14 -6.56
N ASN A 172 -16.89 -23.45 -5.55
CA ASN A 172 -18.12 -22.65 -5.65
C ASN A 172 -17.82 -21.14 -5.65
N LYS A 173 -18.71 -20.40 -6.30
CA LYS A 173 -18.75 -18.93 -6.24
C LYS A 173 -19.45 -18.51 -4.95
N GLN A 174 -18.95 -17.46 -4.32
CA GLN A 174 -19.50 -16.95 -3.06
C GLN A 174 -19.19 -15.48 -2.86
N SER A 175 -19.81 -14.88 -1.87
CA SER A 175 -19.52 -13.51 -1.44
C SER A 175 -18.08 -13.42 -0.89
N PHE A 176 -17.53 -12.21 -0.82
CA PHE A 176 -16.21 -12.02 -0.25
C PHE A 176 -16.14 -12.49 1.22
N SER A 177 -17.19 -12.24 2.01
CA SER A 177 -17.25 -12.65 3.42
C SER A 177 -17.16 -14.17 3.62
N ASP A 178 -17.71 -14.94 2.70
CA ASP A 178 -17.72 -16.39 2.77
C ASP A 178 -16.45 -17.04 2.17
N SER A 179 -15.67 -16.26 1.44
CA SER A 179 -14.47 -16.73 0.74
C SER A 179 -13.40 -17.31 1.67
N SER A 180 -13.35 -16.85 2.93
CA SER A 180 -12.42 -17.40 3.92
C SER A 180 -12.65 -18.87 4.24
N ASN A 181 -13.90 -19.38 4.06
CA ASN A 181 -14.28 -20.75 4.34
C ASN A 181 -14.37 -21.62 3.08
N ALA A 182 -14.05 -21.06 1.92
CA ALA A 182 -14.23 -21.71 0.65
C ALA A 182 -13.04 -22.56 0.20
N CYS A 183 -11.91 -22.34 0.80
CA CYS A 183 -10.70 -23.04 0.44
C CYS A 183 -10.67 -24.43 1.09
N SER A 184 -10.06 -25.42 0.42
CA SER A 184 -9.88 -26.77 0.95
C SER A 184 -8.97 -26.80 2.17
N SER A 185 -8.96 -27.90 2.91
CA SER A 185 -8.29 -28.04 4.22
C SER A 185 -6.77 -27.76 4.17
N ASN A 186 -6.13 -27.92 3.02
CA ASN A 186 -4.70 -27.67 2.81
C ASN A 186 -4.44 -26.33 2.09
N SER A 187 -5.43 -25.50 1.96
CA SER A 187 -5.30 -24.20 1.32
C SER A 187 -6.01 -23.09 2.11
N SER A 188 -5.62 -21.86 1.89
CA SER A 188 -6.18 -20.69 2.58
C SER A 188 -6.49 -19.56 1.61
N PHE A 189 -7.58 -18.85 1.86
CA PHE A 189 -7.92 -17.64 1.12
C PHE A 189 -6.81 -16.60 1.32
N ASP A 190 -6.12 -16.22 0.26
CA ASP A 190 -4.95 -15.35 0.34
C ASP A 190 -4.85 -14.39 -0.86
N VAL A 191 -3.82 -13.54 -0.84
CA VAL A 191 -3.53 -12.54 -1.87
C VAL A 191 -2.06 -12.65 -2.31
N PRO A 192 -1.73 -12.47 -3.60
CA PRO A 192 -0.36 -12.38 -4.05
C PRO A 192 0.38 -11.21 -3.40
N ARG A 193 1.66 -11.41 -3.05
CA ARG A 193 2.51 -10.40 -2.40
C ARG A 193 3.61 -9.86 -3.32
N THR A 194 3.82 -10.51 -4.45
CA THR A 194 4.80 -10.13 -5.46
C THR A 194 4.22 -10.28 -6.87
N GLY A 195 4.86 -9.65 -7.86
CA GLY A 195 4.47 -9.80 -9.25
C GLY A 195 4.56 -11.26 -9.74
N LEU A 196 5.55 -12.00 -9.27
CA LEU A 196 5.70 -13.43 -9.59
C LEU A 196 4.55 -14.27 -9.02
N GLU A 197 4.18 -14.07 -7.76
CA GLU A 197 3.02 -14.74 -7.16
C GLU A 197 1.72 -14.41 -7.93
N ASN A 198 1.57 -13.15 -8.32
CA ASN A 198 0.42 -12.70 -9.11
C ASN A 198 0.35 -13.40 -10.47
N THR A 199 1.50 -13.59 -11.11
CA THR A 199 1.60 -14.32 -12.38
C THR A 199 1.16 -15.78 -12.23
N TYR A 200 1.60 -16.47 -11.16
CA TYR A 200 1.17 -17.84 -10.89
C TYR A 200 -0.35 -17.94 -10.66
N LEU A 201 -0.91 -17.01 -9.86
CA LEU A 201 -2.36 -16.98 -9.64
C LEU A 201 -3.11 -16.68 -10.93
N TYR A 202 -2.64 -15.74 -11.74
CA TYR A 202 -3.24 -15.38 -13.02
C TYR A 202 -3.27 -16.56 -14.00
N HIS A 203 -2.18 -17.30 -14.11
CA HIS A 203 -2.14 -18.51 -14.94
C HIS A 203 -3.05 -19.63 -14.40
N THR A 204 -3.18 -19.75 -13.08
CA THR A 204 -4.17 -20.67 -12.49
C THR A 204 -5.58 -20.27 -12.90
N LEU A 205 -5.91 -18.97 -12.87
CA LEU A 205 -7.19 -18.45 -13.32
C LEU A 205 -7.46 -18.81 -14.79
N LEU A 206 -6.48 -18.58 -15.67
CA LEU A 206 -6.61 -18.88 -17.12
C LEU A 206 -6.72 -20.38 -17.43
N SER A 207 -6.09 -21.23 -16.64
CA SER A 207 -6.09 -22.69 -16.85
C SER A 207 -7.37 -23.37 -16.37
N THR A 208 -8.20 -22.68 -15.59
CA THR A 208 -9.44 -23.24 -15.07
C THR A 208 -10.54 -23.21 -16.12
N THR A 209 -10.78 -24.35 -16.77
CA THR A 209 -11.67 -24.51 -17.93
C THR A 209 -13.15 -24.33 -17.65
N ASP A 210 -13.57 -24.37 -16.39
CA ASP A 210 -14.97 -24.27 -15.97
C ASP A 210 -15.47 -22.83 -15.76
N THR A 211 -14.59 -21.84 -15.88
CA THR A 211 -14.95 -20.43 -15.80
C THR A 211 -15.16 -19.84 -17.17
N THR A 212 -16.12 -18.94 -17.30
CA THR A 212 -16.12 -18.03 -18.46
C THR A 212 -14.76 -17.30 -18.46
N PRO A 213 -14.06 -17.21 -19.61
CA PRO A 213 -12.69 -16.70 -19.67
C PRO A 213 -12.48 -15.30 -19.09
N ASP A 214 -13.57 -14.57 -18.82
CA ASP A 214 -13.55 -13.16 -18.37
C ASP A 214 -14.06 -12.98 -16.92
N GLU A 215 -14.16 -14.05 -16.14
CA GLU A 215 -14.72 -13.92 -14.79
C GLU A 215 -13.64 -13.65 -13.75
N PRO A 216 -13.79 -12.57 -12.93
CA PRO A 216 -12.86 -12.26 -11.88
C PRO A 216 -12.94 -13.25 -10.70
N ILE A 217 -11.91 -13.26 -9.87
CA ILE A 217 -11.84 -14.05 -8.64
C ILE A 217 -11.55 -13.16 -7.43
N TRP A 218 -12.08 -13.54 -6.25
CA TRP A 218 -11.76 -12.85 -5.01
C TRP A 218 -10.31 -13.12 -4.60
N ILE A 219 -9.61 -12.07 -4.17
CA ILE A 219 -8.33 -12.14 -3.47
C ILE A 219 -8.49 -11.55 -2.07
N ASN A 220 -7.79 -12.08 -1.07
CA ASN A 220 -7.95 -11.73 0.33
C ASN A 220 -7.40 -10.32 0.65
N LEU A 221 -8.03 -9.30 0.11
CA LEU A 221 -7.69 -7.90 0.33
C LEU A 221 -8.98 -7.06 0.32
N ASN A 222 -9.20 -6.27 1.35
CA ASN A 222 -10.41 -5.45 1.47
C ASN A 222 -10.19 -4.14 2.24
N SER A 223 -11.13 -3.23 2.11
CA SER A 223 -11.20 -1.96 2.86
C SER A 223 -12.56 -1.79 3.56
N ILE A 224 -13.13 -2.91 4.05
CA ILE A 224 -14.49 -2.96 4.65
C ILE A 224 -14.54 -2.15 5.94
N ASP A 225 -13.56 -2.34 6.83
CA ASP A 225 -13.49 -1.67 8.12
C ASP A 225 -13.35 -0.15 7.97
N VAL A 226 -12.35 0.29 7.22
CA VAL A 226 -12.08 1.70 6.97
C VAL A 226 -11.85 1.94 5.49
N GLN A 227 -12.57 2.90 4.94
CA GLN A 227 -12.46 3.26 3.53
C GLN A 227 -11.01 3.65 3.16
N TYR A 228 -10.53 3.13 2.04
CA TYR A 228 -9.16 3.29 1.53
C TYR A 228 -8.06 2.60 2.34
N CYS A 229 -8.38 1.95 3.43
CA CYS A 229 -7.42 1.13 4.16
C CYS A 229 -7.55 -0.32 3.71
N TRP A 230 -6.74 -0.71 2.76
CA TRP A 230 -6.73 -2.06 2.19
C TRP A 230 -5.90 -3.00 3.07
N VAL A 231 -6.56 -4.01 3.64
CA VAL A 231 -5.97 -4.97 4.58
C VAL A 231 -6.30 -6.41 4.19
N MET A 232 -5.41 -7.32 4.55
CA MET A 232 -5.61 -8.77 4.44
C MET A 232 -6.27 -9.32 5.70
N GLY A 233 -6.95 -10.48 5.61
CA GLY A 233 -7.49 -11.18 6.77
C GLY A 233 -9.01 -11.41 6.71
N GLY A 234 -9.59 -11.35 5.51
CA GLY A 234 -11.02 -11.56 5.30
C GLY A 234 -11.88 -10.36 5.70
N ALA A 235 -13.20 -10.55 5.75
CA ALA A 235 -14.16 -9.47 5.96
C ALA A 235 -14.07 -8.80 7.35
N ASN A 236 -13.51 -9.48 8.34
CA ASN A 236 -13.35 -8.98 9.71
C ASN A 236 -11.97 -8.34 9.98
N ALA A 237 -11.16 -8.18 8.97
CA ALA A 237 -9.85 -7.56 9.12
C ALA A 237 -9.98 -6.09 9.50
N THR A 238 -9.21 -5.65 10.49
CA THR A 238 -9.21 -4.27 10.98
C THR A 238 -8.06 -3.47 10.40
N CYS A 239 -8.30 -2.19 10.13
CA CYS A 239 -7.29 -1.28 9.63
C CYS A 239 -6.30 -0.89 10.74
N ILE A 240 -5.06 -1.35 10.61
CA ILE A 240 -3.97 -1.06 11.57
C ILE A 240 -3.33 0.33 11.37
N TYR A 241 -3.62 0.99 10.25
CA TYR A 241 -3.03 2.28 9.88
C TYR A 241 -3.88 3.48 10.30
N VAL A 242 -5.12 3.25 10.69
CA VAL A 242 -5.97 4.30 11.24
C VAL A 242 -5.68 4.41 12.73
N ALA A 243 -5.11 5.52 13.13
CA ALA A 243 -4.98 5.84 14.54
C ALA A 243 -6.39 5.82 15.15
N ASP A 244 -6.54 5.02 16.21
CA ASP A 244 -7.78 4.89 16.97
C ASP A 244 -8.34 6.30 17.21
N SER A 245 -9.50 6.61 16.64
CA SER A 245 -10.08 7.95 16.65
C SER A 245 -10.26 8.48 18.07
N ASP A 246 -10.51 7.58 19.03
CA ASP A 246 -10.63 7.91 20.45
C ASP A 246 -9.30 8.32 21.05
N ASN A 247 -8.20 7.71 20.65
CA ASN A 247 -6.86 8.08 21.08
C ASN A 247 -6.37 9.39 20.46
N VAL A 248 -6.74 9.66 19.22
CA VAL A 248 -6.42 10.93 18.54
C VAL A 248 -7.25 12.06 19.14
N ALA A 249 -8.56 11.87 19.34
CA ALA A 249 -9.43 12.84 19.98
C ALA A 249 -8.97 13.16 21.43
N ARG A 250 -8.62 12.13 22.19
CA ARG A 250 -8.04 12.30 23.54
C ARG A 250 -6.73 13.10 23.51
N ARG A 251 -5.82 12.82 22.58
CA ARG A 251 -4.55 13.56 22.46
C ARG A 251 -4.77 15.02 22.06
N ILE A 252 -5.68 15.30 21.14
CA ILE A 252 -6.03 16.65 20.69
C ILE A 252 -6.61 17.49 21.84
N ILE A 253 -7.35 16.89 22.76
CA ILE A 253 -7.94 17.59 23.91
C ILE A 253 -6.96 17.64 25.09
N LEU A 254 -6.28 16.55 25.40
CA LEU A 254 -5.48 16.40 26.62
C LEU A 254 -4.20 17.21 26.56
N VAL A 255 -3.53 17.29 25.42
CA VAL A 255 -2.27 18.04 25.30
C VAL A 255 -2.46 19.55 25.50
N PRO A 256 -3.41 20.24 24.83
CA PRO A 256 -3.62 21.66 25.07
C PRO A 256 -4.19 21.97 26.46
N THR A 257 -5.00 21.07 27.05
CA THR A 257 -5.52 21.30 28.40
C THR A 257 -4.41 21.22 29.46
N ILE A 258 -3.50 20.26 29.37
CA ILE A 258 -2.34 20.17 30.26
C ILE A 258 -1.44 21.40 30.08
N ALA A 259 -1.17 21.82 28.84
CA ALA A 259 -0.37 23.01 28.58
C ALA A 259 -1.02 24.28 29.16
N ALA A 260 -2.34 24.45 29.05
CA ALA A 260 -3.07 25.56 29.61
C ALA A 260 -3.00 25.58 31.15
N ILE A 261 -3.14 24.42 31.78
CA ILE A 261 -3.00 24.30 33.26
C ILE A 261 -1.59 24.70 33.71
N ILE A 262 -0.55 24.23 33.05
CA ILE A 262 0.83 24.57 33.35
C ILE A 262 1.07 26.10 33.25
N ILE A 263 0.59 26.71 32.14
CA ILE A 263 0.71 28.17 31.97
C ILE A 263 -0.03 28.94 33.08
N LEU A 264 -1.22 28.49 33.45
CA LEU A 264 -1.98 29.13 34.55
C LEU A 264 -1.26 29.02 35.88
N VAL A 265 -0.67 27.87 36.20
CA VAL A 265 0.10 27.67 37.44
C VAL A 265 1.34 28.58 37.48
N ILE A 266 2.07 28.67 36.35
CA ILE A 266 3.26 29.53 36.25
C ILE A 266 2.85 31.01 36.37
N THR A 267 1.81 31.44 35.68
CA THR A 267 1.34 32.83 35.76
C THR A 267 0.83 33.18 37.16
N ALA A 268 0.04 32.33 37.78
CA ALA A 268 -0.40 32.53 39.18
C ALA A 268 0.77 32.60 40.16
N SER A 269 1.76 31.72 40.00
CA SER A 269 2.96 31.72 40.84
C SER A 269 3.79 33.00 40.67
N THR A 270 3.96 33.46 39.43
CA THR A 270 4.71 34.71 39.17
C THR A 270 3.99 35.92 39.73
N ILE A 271 2.65 36.01 39.62
CA ILE A 271 1.84 37.06 40.23
C ILE A 271 1.96 37.02 41.77
N PHE A 272 1.86 35.81 42.37
CA PHE A 272 1.97 35.65 43.81
C PHE A 272 3.34 36.10 44.36
N VAL A 273 4.43 35.70 43.69
CA VAL A 273 5.79 36.12 44.07
C VAL A 273 5.92 37.64 43.94
N LYS A 274 5.44 38.24 42.84
CA LYS A 274 5.50 39.69 42.65
C LYS A 274 4.67 40.47 43.68
N CYS A 275 3.47 40.02 43.99
CA CYS A 275 2.62 40.61 45.03
C CYS A 275 3.24 40.50 46.43
N ASN A 276 3.83 39.35 46.75
CA ASN A 276 4.46 39.15 48.04
C ASN A 276 5.76 39.96 48.20
N SER A 277 6.52 40.09 47.10
CA SER A 277 7.69 40.99 47.07
C SER A 277 7.31 42.45 47.30
N ASN A 278 6.26 42.93 46.63
CA ASN A 278 5.76 44.29 46.80
C ASN A 278 5.26 44.55 48.26
N ARG A 279 4.59 43.57 48.86
CA ARG A 279 4.19 43.69 50.30
C ARG A 279 5.38 43.77 51.23
N ARG A 280 6.46 43.04 50.97
CA ARG A 280 7.70 43.10 51.79
C ARG A 280 8.39 44.43 51.61
N ILE A 281 8.46 45.00 50.42
CA ILE A 281 9.03 46.31 50.15
C ILE A 281 8.21 47.40 50.83
N SER A 282 6.88 47.35 50.79
CA SER A 282 5.97 48.29 51.42
C SER A 282 6.08 48.26 52.94
N ARG A 283 6.24 47.07 53.53
CA ARG A 283 6.51 46.94 55.02
C ARG A 283 7.88 47.50 55.41
N ARG A 284 8.92 47.29 54.59
CA ARG A 284 10.26 47.90 54.91
C ARG A 284 10.21 49.39 54.74
N LYS A 285 9.53 50.01 53.84
CA LYS A 285 9.35 51.49 53.72
C LYS A 285 8.62 52.08 54.92
N ARG A 286 7.60 51.40 55.50
CA ARG A 286 6.89 51.86 56.68
C ARG A 286 7.77 51.79 57.95
N VAL A 287 8.69 50.84 58.05
CA VAL A 287 9.60 50.75 59.17
C VAL A 287 10.73 51.77 59.07
N SER A 288 11.16 52.16 57.89
CA SER A 288 12.21 53.18 57.68
C SER A 288 11.71 54.63 57.81
N GLN A 289 10.41 54.90 57.71
CA GLN A 289 9.84 56.22 57.92
C GLN A 289 9.51 56.53 59.37
N GLY A 290 9.75 55.60 60.32
CA GLY A 290 9.41 55.76 61.75
C GLY A 290 10.51 56.32 62.66
N TRP A 291 11.69 56.71 62.14
CA TRP A 291 12.80 57.22 62.90
C TRP A 291 13.46 58.41 62.20
N GLU A 292 12.72 59.48 62.13
CA GLU A 292 13.32 60.78 61.89
C GLU A 292 13.57 61.42 63.25
N TYR A 293 14.83 61.47 63.66
CA TYR A 293 15.28 62.10 64.89
C TYR A 293 15.30 63.61 64.62
N GLU A 294 14.40 64.31 65.21
CA GLU A 294 14.47 65.78 65.29
C GLU A 294 15.74 66.12 66.15
N GLY A 295 16.72 66.69 65.41
CA GLY A 295 17.92 67.19 66.10
C GLY A 295 17.61 68.37 66.96
N VAL A 296 18.09 68.32 68.21
CA VAL A 296 18.00 69.40 69.18
C VAL A 296 18.85 70.59 68.75
N PRO A 297 18.34 71.80 68.62
CA PRO A 297 19.18 73.00 68.41
C PRO A 297 19.94 73.39 69.63
N SER A 298 21.25 73.63 69.46
CA SER A 298 22.15 74.25 70.40
C SER A 298 22.20 75.74 70.21
#